data_f2d760e738247274dd385c84f2699ebb
#
_entry.id   f2d760e738247274dd385c84f2699ebb
#
_cell.length_a   1.000
_cell.length_b   1.000
_cell.length_c   1.000
_cell.angle_alpha   90.00
_cell.angle_beta   90.00
_cell.angle_gamma   90.00
#
_symmetry.space_group_name_H-M   'P 1'
#
loop_
_entity.id
_entity.type
_entity.pdbx_description
1 polymer ?
#
loop_
_entity_poly.entity_id
_entity_poly.type
_entity_poly.pdbx_seq_one_letter_code
_entity_poly.pdbx_strand_id
1 'polypeptide(L)'
;LGNRTGIDLPGEKRGYLVDSAAHENRHKRLKWKWARGLILNLSIGQGELVTPLQVASMVGGVGNGRELRRPHLLKEILDPRTGKVVGLPESTLVRKLPFQADHIAAIQQALDSVVNGTQGTAHACRLPGIRVGGKTGSAENPHGDKTHALFAGIAPMESPEIAIGVVMENAGHGGSIAAPIAAKIFRRYFELTGRLKPDTTRKEIHVP
;
A
#
# COMPACT_ATOMS: atom_id res chain seq x y z
N LEU A 1 -6.04 -6.32 -7.23
CA LEU A 1 -6.80 -5.06 -7.24
C LEU A 1 -8.20 -5.30 -7.85
N GLY A 2 -9.14 -4.35 -7.67
CA GLY A 2 -10.48 -4.42 -8.26
C GLY A 2 -11.46 -5.41 -7.59
N ASN A 3 -11.04 -6.15 -6.59
CA ASN A 3 -11.88 -7.04 -5.78
C ASN A 3 -11.70 -6.72 -4.29
N ARG A 4 -12.68 -7.06 -3.49
CA ARG A 4 -12.55 -6.97 -2.03
C ARG A 4 -11.39 -7.82 -1.54
N THR A 5 -10.66 -7.36 -0.54
CA THR A 5 -9.58 -8.16 0.10
C THR A 5 -10.14 -9.27 0.98
N GLY A 6 -11.39 -9.12 1.41
CA GLY A 6 -12.07 -10.03 2.32
C GLY A 6 -11.72 -9.78 3.80
N ILE A 7 -11.25 -8.57 4.12
CA ILE A 7 -11.04 -8.17 5.52
C ILE A 7 -12.34 -8.33 6.32
N ASP A 8 -12.22 -8.65 7.59
CA ASP A 8 -13.32 -8.82 8.56
C ASP A 8 -13.97 -7.50 9.02
N LEU A 9 -14.04 -6.53 8.10
CA LEU A 9 -14.71 -5.24 8.28
C LEU A 9 -15.91 -5.12 7.34
N PRO A 10 -17.05 -4.62 7.82
CA PRO A 10 -18.20 -4.32 6.97
C PRO A 10 -17.91 -3.12 6.05
N GLY A 11 -18.57 -3.09 4.89
CA GLY A 11 -18.54 -1.93 4.00
C GLY A 11 -17.29 -1.81 3.12
N GLU A 12 -16.43 -2.83 3.06
CA GLU A 12 -15.26 -2.82 2.17
C GLU A 12 -15.64 -2.54 0.72
N LYS A 13 -14.98 -1.59 0.09
CA LYS A 13 -15.15 -1.25 -1.33
C LYS A 13 -14.24 -2.09 -2.20
N ARG A 14 -14.77 -2.57 -3.34
CA ARG A 14 -13.99 -3.40 -4.28
C ARG A 14 -13.05 -2.59 -5.18
N GLY A 15 -13.19 -1.25 -5.23
CA GLY A 15 -12.52 -0.43 -6.22
C GLY A 15 -13.07 -0.66 -7.63
N TYR A 16 -12.34 -0.19 -8.63
CA TYR A 16 -12.70 -0.34 -10.04
C TYR A 16 -11.43 -0.43 -10.89
N LEU A 17 -11.25 -1.55 -11.56
CA LEU A 17 -10.22 -1.71 -12.58
C LEU A 17 -10.87 -1.58 -13.96
N VAL A 18 -10.19 -0.86 -14.84
CA VAL A 18 -10.71 -0.54 -16.18
C VAL A 18 -10.20 -1.56 -17.18
N ASP A 19 -11.12 -2.32 -17.78
CA ASP A 19 -10.90 -3.04 -19.03
C ASP A 19 -11.81 -2.48 -20.13
N SER A 20 -11.67 -2.95 -21.35
CA SER A 20 -12.46 -2.43 -22.50
C SER A 20 -13.96 -2.61 -22.28
N ALA A 21 -14.40 -3.77 -21.76
CA ALA A 21 -15.81 -4.06 -21.52
C ALA A 21 -16.37 -3.21 -20.39
N ALA A 22 -15.64 -3.09 -19.28
CA ALA A 22 -16.03 -2.25 -18.16
C ALA A 22 -16.11 -0.77 -18.56
N HIS A 23 -15.14 -0.30 -19.37
CA HIS A 23 -15.14 1.08 -19.89
C HIS A 23 -16.36 1.35 -20.75
N GLU A 24 -16.61 0.51 -21.76
CA GLU A 24 -17.73 0.69 -22.68
C GLU A 24 -19.10 0.59 -21.96
N ASN A 25 -19.26 -0.33 -21.05
CA ASN A 25 -20.47 -0.44 -20.24
C ASN A 25 -20.70 0.80 -19.37
N ARG A 26 -19.66 1.32 -18.73
CA ARG A 26 -19.75 2.52 -17.89
C ARG A 26 -20.12 3.77 -18.70
N HIS A 27 -19.59 3.88 -19.92
CA HIS A 27 -19.77 5.04 -20.78
C HIS A 27 -20.76 4.83 -21.94
N LYS A 28 -21.60 3.78 -21.85
CA LYS A 28 -22.55 3.43 -22.88
C LYS A 28 -23.47 4.58 -23.32
N ARG A 29 -23.93 5.40 -22.36
CA ARG A 29 -24.78 6.57 -22.63
C ARG A 29 -24.04 7.65 -23.43
N LEU A 30 -22.74 7.79 -23.23
CA LEU A 30 -21.89 8.77 -23.93
C LEU A 30 -21.33 8.21 -25.23
N LYS A 31 -21.59 6.93 -25.56
CA LYS A 31 -21.05 6.22 -26.72
C LYS A 31 -19.51 6.25 -26.78
N TRP A 32 -18.84 6.39 -25.65
CA TRP A 32 -17.39 6.37 -25.55
C TRP A 32 -16.88 4.94 -25.73
N LYS A 33 -15.97 4.79 -26.71
CA LYS A 33 -15.33 3.51 -26.99
C LYS A 33 -13.94 3.44 -26.38
N TRP A 34 -13.47 2.22 -26.19
CA TRP A 34 -12.09 1.98 -25.80
C TRP A 34 -11.14 2.54 -26.83
N ALA A 35 -10.15 3.32 -26.39
CA ALA A 35 -9.15 3.96 -27.24
C ALA A 35 -7.73 3.69 -26.74
N ARG A 36 -6.75 3.70 -27.65
CA ARG A 36 -5.33 3.47 -27.32
C ARG A 36 -4.79 4.45 -26.27
N GLY A 37 -5.27 5.69 -26.26
CA GLY A 37 -4.90 6.69 -25.25
C GLY A 37 -5.26 6.29 -23.81
N LEU A 38 -6.33 5.51 -23.62
CA LEU A 38 -6.69 4.98 -22.30
C LEU A 38 -5.63 3.99 -21.77
N ILE A 39 -5.01 3.21 -22.66
CA ILE A 39 -3.95 2.27 -22.26
C ILE A 39 -2.74 3.04 -21.71
N LEU A 40 -2.38 4.19 -22.29
CA LEU A 40 -1.31 5.04 -21.78
C LEU A 40 -1.63 5.56 -20.36
N ASN A 41 -2.86 6.04 -20.14
CA ASN A 41 -3.28 6.48 -18.82
C ASN A 41 -3.24 5.33 -17.80
N LEU A 42 -3.76 4.16 -18.15
CA LEU A 42 -3.73 2.98 -17.29
C LEU A 42 -2.31 2.50 -16.99
N SER A 43 -1.37 2.63 -17.95
CA SER A 43 0.03 2.21 -17.74
C SER A 43 0.76 2.99 -16.65
N ILE A 44 0.29 4.19 -16.34
CA ILE A 44 0.78 5.03 -15.24
C ILE A 44 -0.14 5.00 -14.00
N GLY A 45 -1.17 4.15 -14.01
CA GLY A 45 -2.12 3.98 -12.90
C GLY A 45 -3.25 5.00 -12.85
N GLN A 46 -3.45 5.81 -13.90
CA GLN A 46 -4.56 6.75 -13.98
C GLN A 46 -5.85 6.05 -14.43
N GLY A 47 -6.99 6.49 -13.87
CA GLY A 47 -8.32 5.95 -14.21
C GLY A 47 -8.74 4.71 -13.45
N GLU A 48 -7.87 4.12 -12.64
CA GLU A 48 -8.19 3.00 -11.75
C GLU A 48 -8.55 3.49 -10.35
N LEU A 49 -9.56 2.88 -9.74
CA LEU A 49 -9.95 3.16 -8.35
C LEU A 49 -9.59 1.98 -7.47
N VAL A 50 -8.69 2.21 -6.53
CA VAL A 50 -8.22 1.20 -5.58
C VAL A 50 -8.27 1.74 -4.16
N THR A 51 -8.48 0.85 -3.19
CA THR A 51 -8.42 1.26 -1.79
C THR A 51 -6.98 1.21 -1.26
N PRO A 52 -6.62 2.03 -0.26
CA PRO A 52 -5.30 1.95 0.39
C PRO A 52 -4.97 0.54 0.88
N LEU A 53 -5.96 -0.19 1.40
CA LEU A 53 -5.81 -1.57 1.85
C LEU A 53 -5.44 -2.51 0.69
N GLN A 54 -6.05 -2.35 -0.48
CA GLN A 54 -5.68 -3.13 -1.66
C GLN A 54 -4.24 -2.84 -2.11
N VAL A 55 -3.82 -1.58 -2.06
CA VAL A 55 -2.45 -1.18 -2.39
C VAL A 55 -1.45 -1.78 -1.40
N ALA A 56 -1.72 -1.68 -0.09
CA ALA A 56 -0.91 -2.29 0.96
C ALA A 56 -0.82 -3.82 0.79
N SER A 57 -1.94 -4.49 0.51
CA SER A 57 -1.97 -5.94 0.27
C SER A 57 -1.16 -6.33 -0.97
N MET A 58 -1.24 -5.55 -2.04
CA MET A 58 -0.49 -5.80 -3.27
C MET A 58 1.02 -5.67 -3.05
N VAL A 59 1.47 -4.58 -2.44
CA VAL A 59 2.90 -4.38 -2.18
C VAL A 59 3.43 -5.36 -1.15
N GLY A 60 2.62 -5.75 -0.16
CA GLY A 60 2.91 -6.83 0.77
C GLY A 60 3.10 -8.18 0.07
N GLY A 61 2.24 -8.49 -0.93
CA GLY A 61 2.38 -9.69 -1.75
C GLY A 61 3.66 -9.70 -2.60
N VAL A 62 4.12 -8.54 -3.06
CA VAL A 62 5.44 -8.40 -3.70
C VAL A 62 6.56 -8.66 -2.69
N GLY A 63 6.40 -8.17 -1.46
CA GLY A 63 7.39 -8.31 -0.40
C GLY A 63 7.57 -9.74 0.10
N ASN A 64 6.47 -10.49 0.26
CA ASN A 64 6.46 -11.80 0.92
C ASN A 64 6.58 -13.00 -0.03
N GLY A 65 7.12 -12.83 -1.23
CA GLY A 65 7.31 -13.93 -2.16
C GLY A 65 6.06 -14.30 -2.96
N ARG A 66 5.22 -13.36 -3.30
CA ARG A 66 4.05 -13.47 -4.18
C ARG A 66 2.74 -13.94 -3.53
N GLU A 67 2.66 -14.03 -2.22
CA GLU A 67 1.45 -14.47 -1.56
C GLU A 67 0.52 -13.29 -1.21
N LEU A 68 -0.69 -13.31 -1.75
CA LEU A 68 -1.77 -12.45 -1.29
C LEU A 68 -2.55 -13.18 -0.20
N ARG A 69 -2.45 -12.67 1.01
CA ARG A 69 -3.18 -13.18 2.17
C ARG A 69 -4.35 -12.28 2.50
N ARG A 70 -5.41 -12.86 3.05
CA ARG A 70 -6.57 -12.10 3.50
C ARG A 70 -6.19 -11.28 4.73
N PRO A 71 -6.31 -9.94 4.70
CA PRO A 71 -6.11 -9.13 5.89
C PRO A 71 -7.25 -9.39 6.88
N HIS A 72 -6.95 -9.25 8.17
CA HIS A 72 -7.91 -9.35 9.27
C HIS A 72 -7.52 -8.40 10.40
N LEU A 73 -8.50 -7.98 11.19
CA LEU A 73 -8.31 -7.15 12.38
C LEU A 73 -8.21 -7.98 13.66
N LEU A 74 -8.86 -9.15 13.64
CA LEU A 74 -8.82 -10.05 14.78
C LEU A 74 -7.38 -10.50 15.00
N LYS A 75 -6.80 -10.16 16.15
CA LYS A 75 -5.45 -10.60 16.56
C LYS A 75 -5.48 -11.92 17.30
N GLU A 76 -6.37 -12.02 18.30
CA GLU A 76 -6.48 -13.17 19.18
C GLU A 76 -7.83 -13.15 19.89
N ILE A 77 -8.30 -14.31 20.32
CA ILE A 77 -9.49 -14.48 21.15
C ILE A 77 -9.01 -14.89 22.55
N LEU A 78 -9.41 -14.15 23.56
CA LEU A 78 -9.04 -14.43 24.95
C LEU A 78 -10.23 -15.00 25.71
N ASP A 79 -9.96 -15.97 26.59
CA ASP A 79 -10.92 -16.40 27.62
C ASP A 79 -11.09 -15.24 28.62
N PRO A 80 -12.33 -14.76 28.85
CA PRO A 80 -12.56 -13.57 29.69
C PRO A 80 -12.26 -13.81 31.19
N ARG A 81 -12.19 -15.06 31.63
CA ARG A 81 -11.90 -15.39 33.04
C ARG A 81 -10.43 -15.59 33.30
N THR A 82 -9.69 -16.16 32.36
CA THR A 82 -8.29 -16.55 32.55
C THR A 82 -7.31 -15.63 31.82
N GLY A 83 -7.78 -14.80 30.88
CA GLY A 83 -6.92 -13.99 30.01
C GLY A 83 -6.08 -14.81 29.02
N LYS A 84 -6.27 -16.13 28.97
CA LYS A 84 -5.51 -17.00 28.07
C LYS A 84 -6.04 -16.93 26.64
N VAL A 85 -5.13 -17.04 25.67
CA VAL A 85 -5.50 -17.14 24.26
C VAL A 85 -6.19 -18.48 24.01
N VAL A 86 -7.42 -18.43 23.51
CA VAL A 86 -8.24 -19.60 23.17
C VAL A 86 -8.49 -19.73 21.66
N GLY A 87 -8.09 -18.73 20.87
CA GLY A 87 -8.18 -18.78 19.43
C GLY A 87 -7.27 -17.75 18.76
N LEU A 88 -6.80 -18.11 17.56
CA LEU A 88 -6.03 -17.24 16.68
C LEU A 88 -6.71 -17.22 15.31
N PRO A 89 -6.67 -16.09 14.57
CA PRO A 89 -7.18 -16.04 13.21
C PRO A 89 -6.30 -16.89 12.29
N GLU A 90 -6.93 -17.55 11.34
CA GLU A 90 -6.19 -18.24 10.28
C GLU A 90 -5.63 -17.26 9.27
N SER A 91 -4.33 -17.39 8.98
CA SER A 91 -3.70 -16.67 7.87
C SER A 91 -4.08 -17.31 6.54
N THR A 92 -5.18 -16.85 5.94
CA THR A 92 -5.73 -17.44 4.71
C THR A 92 -4.99 -16.93 3.49
N LEU A 93 -4.37 -17.82 2.73
CA LEU A 93 -3.83 -17.54 1.40
C LEU A 93 -4.99 -17.37 0.41
N VAL A 94 -5.12 -16.17 -0.17
CA VAL A 94 -6.14 -15.89 -1.19
C VAL A 94 -5.68 -16.40 -2.56
N ARG A 95 -4.45 -16.03 -2.94
CA ARG A 95 -3.80 -16.49 -4.19
C ARG A 95 -2.31 -16.13 -4.20
N LYS A 96 -1.57 -16.75 -5.11
CA LYS A 96 -0.22 -16.30 -5.47
C LYS A 96 -0.29 -15.34 -6.65
N LEU A 97 0.55 -14.31 -6.64
CA LEU A 97 0.69 -13.41 -7.79
C LEU A 97 1.24 -14.20 -8.99
N PRO A 98 0.71 -13.99 -10.21
CA PRO A 98 1.07 -14.78 -11.40
C PRO A 98 2.38 -14.30 -12.04
N PHE A 99 3.37 -13.91 -11.23
CA PHE A 99 4.68 -13.47 -11.68
C PHE A 99 5.75 -14.51 -11.36
N GLN A 100 6.81 -14.56 -12.14
CA GLN A 100 7.96 -15.38 -11.84
C GLN A 100 8.82 -14.73 -10.73
N ALA A 101 9.71 -15.52 -10.13
CA ALA A 101 10.51 -15.05 -9.01
C ALA A 101 11.47 -13.91 -9.39
N ASP A 102 12.04 -13.99 -10.60
CA ASP A 102 12.92 -12.96 -11.16
C ASP A 102 12.18 -11.63 -11.41
N HIS A 103 10.92 -11.68 -11.88
CA HIS A 103 10.10 -10.48 -12.02
C HIS A 103 9.84 -9.81 -10.65
N ILE A 104 9.57 -10.61 -9.61
CA ILE A 104 9.38 -10.07 -8.25
C ILE A 104 10.67 -9.47 -7.72
N ALA A 105 11.81 -10.15 -7.91
CA ALA A 105 13.10 -9.62 -7.51
C ALA A 105 13.44 -8.28 -8.20
N ALA A 106 13.15 -8.17 -9.50
CA ALA A 106 13.32 -6.91 -10.24
C ALA A 106 12.43 -5.79 -9.68
N ILE A 107 11.16 -6.09 -9.35
CA ILE A 107 10.26 -5.12 -8.73
C ILE A 107 10.77 -4.72 -7.34
N GLN A 108 11.20 -5.66 -6.51
CA GLN A 108 11.76 -5.37 -5.19
C GLN A 108 13.00 -4.48 -5.29
N GLN A 109 13.91 -4.75 -6.24
CA GLN A 109 15.07 -3.91 -6.49
C GLN A 109 14.66 -2.49 -6.93
N ALA A 110 13.63 -2.37 -7.77
CA ALA A 110 13.10 -1.07 -8.18
C ALA A 110 12.48 -0.32 -6.99
N LEU A 111 11.71 -0.99 -6.12
CA LEU A 111 11.15 -0.38 -4.90
C LEU A 111 12.25 0.09 -3.95
N ASP A 112 13.31 -0.69 -3.79
CA ASP A 112 14.48 -0.29 -3.02
C ASP A 112 15.15 0.97 -3.59
N SER A 113 15.34 1.01 -4.91
CA SER A 113 15.98 2.14 -5.60
C SER A 113 15.20 3.45 -5.48
N VAL A 114 13.86 3.40 -5.38
CA VAL A 114 13.01 4.58 -5.17
C VAL A 114 13.27 5.24 -3.81
N VAL A 115 13.63 4.45 -2.79
CA VAL A 115 13.93 4.97 -1.45
C VAL A 115 15.44 5.20 -1.27
N ASN A 116 16.27 4.24 -1.68
CA ASN A 116 17.70 4.21 -1.33
C ASN A 116 18.63 4.62 -2.47
N GLY A 117 18.18 4.62 -3.72
CA GLY A 117 18.94 5.06 -4.87
C GLY A 117 19.19 6.58 -4.90
N THR A 118 20.21 7.02 -5.62
CA THR A 118 20.60 8.45 -5.70
C THR A 118 19.52 9.32 -6.33
N GLN A 119 18.76 8.79 -7.28
CA GLN A 119 17.67 9.48 -7.99
C GLN A 119 16.27 9.09 -7.45
N GLY A 120 16.23 8.49 -6.27
CA GLY A 120 14.97 8.04 -5.67
C GLY A 120 14.04 9.18 -5.30
N THR A 121 12.75 8.98 -5.44
CA THR A 121 11.72 9.99 -5.14
C THR A 121 11.17 9.89 -3.71
N ALA A 122 11.62 8.89 -2.92
CA ALA A 122 11.12 8.64 -1.57
C ALA A 122 12.23 8.59 -0.51
N HIS A 123 13.27 9.39 -0.65
CA HIS A 123 14.39 9.48 0.31
C HIS A 123 13.92 9.73 1.75
N ALA A 124 12.79 10.42 1.93
CA ALA A 124 12.18 10.65 3.23
C ALA A 124 11.83 9.38 4.00
N CYS A 125 11.71 8.24 3.29
CA CYS A 125 11.42 6.93 3.91
C CYS A 125 12.67 6.19 4.39
N ARG A 126 13.88 6.71 4.20
CA ARG A 126 15.10 6.08 4.71
C ARG A 126 15.08 6.00 6.23
N LEU A 127 15.39 4.84 6.75
CA LEU A 127 15.50 4.60 8.19
C LEU A 127 16.91 4.08 8.53
N PRO A 128 17.49 4.46 9.68
CA PRO A 128 18.78 3.93 10.12
C PRO A 128 18.69 2.41 10.33
N GLY A 129 19.57 1.66 9.67
CA GLY A 129 19.67 0.20 9.86
C GLY A 129 18.51 -0.64 9.35
N ILE A 130 17.50 -0.03 8.69
CA ILE A 130 16.35 -0.75 8.11
C ILE A 130 16.15 -0.29 6.68
N ARG A 131 16.26 -1.21 5.74
CA ARG A 131 16.00 -0.90 4.32
C ARG A 131 14.50 -0.87 4.06
N VAL A 132 14.03 0.26 3.60
CA VAL A 132 12.65 0.47 3.17
C VAL A 132 12.63 0.46 1.65
N GLY A 133 11.63 -0.21 1.06
CA GLY A 133 11.33 -0.11 -0.35
C GLY A 133 9.94 0.47 -0.57
N GLY A 134 9.74 1.21 -1.66
CA GLY A 134 8.42 1.78 -1.93
C GLY A 134 8.33 2.50 -3.26
N LYS A 135 7.13 3.01 -3.54
CA LYS A 135 6.82 3.79 -4.75
C LYS A 135 5.95 4.98 -4.39
N THR A 136 6.34 6.14 -4.86
CA THR A 136 5.53 7.37 -4.81
C THR A 136 4.57 7.42 -5.97
N GLY A 137 3.42 8.04 -5.75
CA GLY A 137 2.45 8.35 -6.81
C GLY A 137 1.90 9.76 -6.64
N SER A 138 1.49 10.36 -7.76
CA SER A 138 0.73 11.61 -7.77
C SER A 138 -0.40 11.43 -8.77
N ALA A 139 -1.63 11.29 -8.28
CA ALA A 139 -2.79 11.08 -9.13
C ALA A 139 -3.52 12.40 -9.37
N GLU A 140 -3.80 12.69 -10.63
CA GLU A 140 -4.58 13.89 -10.99
C GLU A 140 -6.01 13.78 -10.46
N ASN A 141 -6.55 14.93 -10.09
CA ASN A 141 -7.91 15.04 -9.58
C ASN A 141 -8.68 16.08 -10.41
N PRO A 142 -9.75 15.68 -11.11
CA PRO A 142 -10.55 16.61 -11.91
C PRO A 142 -11.35 17.62 -11.10
N HIS A 143 -11.44 17.43 -9.77
CA HIS A 143 -12.24 18.24 -8.86
C HIS A 143 -11.42 19.09 -7.88
N GLY A 144 -10.10 19.19 -8.06
CA GLY A 144 -9.23 19.94 -7.15
C GLY A 144 -7.97 20.48 -7.82
N ASP A 145 -7.42 21.53 -7.22
CA ASP A 145 -6.23 22.23 -7.72
C ASP A 145 -4.92 21.45 -7.49
N LYS A 146 -4.96 20.41 -6.66
CA LYS A 146 -3.79 19.61 -6.29
C LYS A 146 -4.04 18.13 -6.57
N THR A 147 -2.97 17.43 -6.94
CA THR A 147 -2.98 15.98 -7.08
C THR A 147 -3.19 15.27 -5.74
N HIS A 148 -3.65 14.03 -5.79
CA HIS A 148 -3.60 13.15 -4.62
C HIS A 148 -2.17 12.61 -4.46
N ALA A 149 -1.61 12.75 -3.27
CA ALA A 149 -0.28 12.21 -2.94
C ALA A 149 -0.40 10.77 -2.46
N LEU A 150 0.34 9.86 -3.10
CA LEU A 150 0.31 8.43 -2.79
C LEU A 150 1.71 7.91 -2.47
N PHE A 151 1.73 6.90 -1.59
CA PHE A 151 2.91 6.08 -1.36
C PHE A 151 2.48 4.65 -1.03
N ALA A 152 3.22 3.69 -1.56
CA ALA A 152 3.12 2.28 -1.17
C ALA A 152 4.51 1.75 -0.85
N GLY A 153 4.65 0.97 0.22
CA GLY A 153 5.98 0.48 0.59
C GLY A 153 5.95 -0.68 1.57
N ILE A 154 7.11 -1.31 1.71
CA ILE A 154 7.39 -2.45 2.57
C ILE A 154 8.70 -2.24 3.34
N ALA A 155 8.80 -2.85 4.49
CA ALA A 155 10.03 -2.86 5.28
C ALA A 155 10.05 -4.06 6.27
N PRO A 156 11.24 -4.59 6.62
CA PRO A 156 12.51 -4.44 5.92
C PRO A 156 12.47 -5.10 4.53
N MET A 157 13.34 -4.67 3.60
CA MET A 157 13.38 -5.27 2.25
C MET A 157 13.81 -6.73 2.26
N GLU A 158 14.69 -7.10 3.18
CA GLU A 158 15.25 -8.46 3.29
C GLU A 158 14.22 -9.49 3.81
N SER A 159 13.34 -9.05 4.69
CA SER A 159 12.25 -9.88 5.27
C SER A 159 11.10 -8.96 5.67
N PRO A 160 10.21 -8.62 4.74
CA PRO A 160 9.14 -7.67 4.97
C PRO A 160 8.18 -8.08 6.10
N GLU A 161 8.04 -7.20 7.08
CA GLU A 161 7.15 -7.37 8.24
C GLU A 161 5.96 -6.43 8.20
N ILE A 162 6.12 -5.29 7.51
CA ILE A 162 5.07 -4.30 7.38
C ILE A 162 4.96 -3.85 5.93
N ALA A 163 3.72 -3.75 5.44
CA ALA A 163 3.36 -3.15 4.16
C ALA A 163 2.38 -2.02 4.41
N ILE A 164 2.59 -0.88 3.76
CA ILE A 164 1.72 0.29 3.92
C ILE A 164 1.27 0.85 2.58
N GLY A 165 0.05 1.41 2.58
CA GLY A 165 -0.48 2.23 1.51
C GLY A 165 -0.97 3.54 2.11
N VAL A 166 -0.45 4.67 1.63
CA VAL A 166 -0.82 6.02 2.08
C VAL A 166 -1.45 6.77 0.93
N VAL A 167 -2.59 7.39 1.19
CA VAL A 167 -3.27 8.32 0.28
C VAL A 167 -3.56 9.60 1.03
N MET A 168 -3.12 10.72 0.48
CA MET A 168 -3.46 12.07 0.97
C MET A 168 -4.17 12.81 -0.15
N GLU A 169 -5.47 12.99 0.01
CA GLU A 169 -6.31 13.63 -1.01
C GLU A 169 -5.97 15.11 -1.13
N ASN A 170 -5.90 15.62 -2.37
CA ASN A 170 -5.67 17.04 -2.69
C ASN A 170 -4.45 17.66 -1.99
N ALA A 171 -3.40 16.88 -1.77
CA ALA A 171 -2.26 17.29 -0.95
C ALA A 171 -0.99 17.61 -1.75
N GLY A 172 -0.92 17.24 -3.03
CA GLY A 172 0.23 17.47 -3.88
C GLY A 172 0.98 16.18 -4.23
N HIS A 173 2.31 16.18 -4.15
CA HIS A 173 3.13 15.08 -4.65
C HIS A 173 3.44 14.00 -3.61
N GLY A 174 3.45 12.74 -4.05
CA GLY A 174 3.70 11.59 -3.19
C GLY A 174 5.04 11.64 -2.46
N GLY A 175 6.10 12.07 -3.13
CA GLY A 175 7.45 12.15 -2.55
C GLY A 175 7.57 13.18 -1.43
N SER A 176 6.89 14.31 -1.54
CA SER A 176 6.97 15.41 -0.55
C SER A 176 5.92 15.30 0.56
N ILE A 177 4.81 14.57 0.35
CA ILE A 177 3.70 14.49 1.31
C ILE A 177 3.52 13.06 1.84
N ALA A 178 3.23 12.08 0.96
CA ALA A 178 2.88 10.73 1.39
C ALA A 178 4.10 9.95 1.91
N ALA A 179 5.28 10.11 1.29
CA ALA A 179 6.49 9.44 1.72
C ALA A 179 6.95 9.85 3.14
N PRO A 180 6.97 11.14 3.55
CA PRO A 180 7.26 11.52 4.93
C PRO A 180 6.26 10.95 5.97
N ILE A 181 4.98 10.82 5.60
CA ILE A 181 3.97 10.19 6.47
C ILE A 181 4.27 8.70 6.62
N ALA A 182 4.55 8.02 5.50
CA ALA A 182 4.95 6.62 5.50
C ALA A 182 6.21 6.38 6.35
N ALA A 183 7.21 7.27 6.25
CA ALA A 183 8.42 7.21 7.06
C ALA A 183 8.13 7.23 8.57
N LYS A 184 7.18 8.07 9.00
CA LYS A 184 6.75 8.14 10.41
C LYS A 184 6.07 6.85 10.86
N ILE A 185 5.25 6.24 10.00
CA ILE A 185 4.56 4.97 10.29
C ILE A 185 5.57 3.84 10.41
N PHE A 186 6.49 3.69 9.45
CA PHE A 186 7.56 2.69 9.50
C PHE A 186 8.43 2.86 10.74
N ARG A 187 8.89 4.08 11.02
CA ARG A 187 9.68 4.37 12.22
C ARG A 187 8.95 3.93 13.48
N ARG A 188 7.69 4.34 13.64
CA ARG A 188 6.89 4.00 14.82
C ARG A 188 6.70 2.50 14.98
N TYR A 189 6.45 1.79 13.90
CA TYR A 189 6.37 0.33 13.91
C TYR A 189 7.66 -0.30 14.45
N PHE A 190 8.82 0.11 13.94
CA PHE A 190 10.09 -0.45 14.35
C PHE A 190 10.55 0.01 15.75
N GLU A 191 10.09 1.15 16.23
CA GLU A 191 10.24 1.54 17.63
C GLU A 191 9.42 0.62 18.56
N LEU A 192 8.16 0.36 18.20
CA LEU A 192 7.26 -0.52 18.97
C LEU A 192 7.72 -1.98 18.99
N THR A 193 8.36 -2.45 17.93
CA THR A 193 8.93 -3.80 17.86
C THR A 193 10.37 -3.89 18.38
N GLY A 194 10.91 -2.80 18.93
CA GLY A 194 12.25 -2.76 19.55
C GLY A 194 13.41 -2.79 18.57
N ARG A 195 13.17 -2.63 17.28
CA ARG A 195 14.23 -2.59 16.24
C ARG A 195 14.87 -1.22 16.06
N LEU A 196 14.17 -0.17 16.42
CA LEU A 196 14.70 1.21 16.48
C LEU A 196 14.56 1.75 17.90
N LYS A 197 15.51 2.57 18.28
CA LYS A 197 15.40 3.33 19.53
C LYS A 197 14.29 4.38 19.37
N PRO A 198 13.46 4.59 20.41
CA PRO A 198 12.46 5.65 20.40
C PRO A 198 13.10 7.02 20.14
N ASP A 199 12.44 7.83 19.35
CA ASP A 199 12.81 9.21 19.12
C ASP A 199 12.38 10.04 20.34
N THR A 200 13.33 10.26 21.28
CA THR A 200 13.12 11.01 22.52
C THR A 200 12.87 12.51 22.30
N THR A 201 13.04 13.02 21.10
CA THR A 201 12.76 14.44 20.77
C THR A 201 11.28 14.69 20.48
N ARG A 202 10.48 13.66 20.38
CA ARG A 202 9.03 13.75 20.10
C ARG A 202 8.25 14.05 21.37
N LYS A 203 7.60 15.21 21.42
CA LYS A 203 6.52 15.43 22.39
C LYS A 203 5.39 14.44 22.07
N GLU A 204 5.03 13.59 23.01
CA GLU A 204 3.86 12.73 22.89
C GLU A 204 2.63 13.63 22.67
N ILE A 205 1.97 13.44 21.53
CA ILE A 205 0.65 14.03 21.33
C ILE A 205 -0.31 13.12 22.10
N HIS A 206 -0.65 13.53 23.30
CA HIS A 206 -1.79 12.95 24.01
C HIS A 206 -3.04 13.29 23.19
N VAL A 207 -3.59 12.29 22.53
CA VAL A 207 -4.96 12.40 21.98
C VAL A 207 -5.90 12.13 23.14
N PRO A 208 -6.79 13.06 23.47
CA PRO A 208 -7.75 12.91 24.55
C PRO A 208 -8.74 11.76 24.29
#